data_be205bbdfb15c6026d9e76e82f48a7f8
#
_entry.id   be205bbdfb15c6026d9e76e82f48a7f8
#
_cell.length_a   1.000
_cell.length_b   1.000
_cell.length_c   1.000
_cell.angle_alpha   90.00
_cell.angle_beta   90.00
_cell.angle_gamma   90.00
#
_symmetry.space_group_name_H-M   'P 1'
#
loop_
_entity.id
_entity.type
_entity.pdbx_description
1 polymer ?
#
loop_
_entity_poly.entity_id
_entity_poly.type
_entity_poly.pdbx_seq_one_letter_code
_entity_poly.pdbx_strand_id
1 'polypeptide(L)'
;YEPVAENIVKLDPDLIYFSGDQLYESHGGYGLIRDPAEPAILNYLRKYYMFGWSFREAMRDRPTICIADDHDVFQGNIWGEGGAPMDVQTGGASSNGGYREPARMVNVVHKTNTAHHPDFHDPTTVQQGISVYYGDMVYGDVGFAILGDRQFKSGPQHVDTGSGRADHVKDQNFETSVLDRQGLHLLGSRQ
;
A
#
# COMPACT_ATOMS: atom_id res chain seq x y z
N TYR A 1 -4.72 -18.20 -7.44
CA TYR A 1 -4.83 -17.10 -8.45
C TYR A 1 -5.00 -17.61 -9.90
N GLU A 2 -4.70 -18.86 -10.18
CA GLU A 2 -4.67 -19.40 -11.54
C GLU A 2 -5.92 -19.08 -12.38
N PRO A 3 -7.16 -19.34 -11.90
CA PRO A 3 -8.37 -19.01 -12.70
C PRO A 3 -8.52 -17.52 -12.98
N VAL A 4 -8.08 -16.66 -12.06
CA VAL A 4 -8.13 -15.19 -12.22
C VAL A 4 -7.13 -14.76 -13.29
N ALA A 5 -5.89 -15.22 -13.20
CA ALA A 5 -4.84 -14.91 -14.17
C ALA A 5 -5.23 -15.37 -15.60
N GLU A 6 -5.78 -16.58 -15.74
CA GLU A 6 -6.30 -17.07 -17.01
C GLU A 6 -7.42 -16.21 -17.59
N ASN A 7 -8.34 -15.75 -16.74
CA ASN A 7 -9.42 -14.88 -17.17
C ASN A 7 -8.92 -13.51 -17.62
N ILE A 8 -7.91 -12.94 -16.95
CA ILE A 8 -7.28 -11.68 -17.38
C ILE A 8 -6.65 -11.86 -18.77
N VAL A 9 -5.94 -12.97 -19.00
CA VAL A 9 -5.37 -13.26 -20.32
C VAL A 9 -6.45 -13.37 -21.40
N LYS A 10 -7.59 -14.02 -21.09
CA LYS A 10 -8.71 -14.15 -22.03
C LYS A 10 -9.42 -12.84 -22.33
N LEU A 11 -9.48 -11.94 -21.33
CA LEU A 11 -10.06 -10.59 -21.49
C LEU A 11 -9.19 -9.67 -22.33
N ASP A 12 -7.90 -9.98 -22.43
CA ASP A 12 -6.92 -9.23 -23.22
C ASP A 12 -6.95 -7.71 -23.00
N PRO A 13 -6.80 -7.24 -21.74
CA PRO A 13 -6.88 -5.82 -21.44
C PRO A 13 -5.67 -5.05 -22.00
N ASP A 14 -5.86 -3.78 -22.33
CA ASP A 14 -4.79 -2.88 -22.76
C ASP A 14 -3.85 -2.51 -21.61
N LEU A 15 -4.34 -2.51 -20.37
CA LEU A 15 -3.58 -2.19 -19.16
C LEU A 15 -4.11 -2.98 -17.98
N ILE A 16 -3.22 -3.39 -17.08
CA ILE A 16 -3.56 -4.06 -15.83
C ILE A 16 -3.23 -3.14 -14.66
N TYR A 17 -4.14 -3.03 -13.71
CA TYR A 17 -3.94 -2.29 -12.47
C TYR A 17 -4.15 -3.20 -11.26
N PHE A 18 -3.10 -3.38 -10.46
CA PHE A 18 -3.14 -4.05 -9.18
C PHE A 18 -3.17 -3.00 -8.06
N SER A 19 -4.29 -2.91 -7.39
CA SER A 19 -4.57 -1.86 -6.40
C SER A 19 -4.05 -2.14 -4.99
N GLY A 20 -3.16 -3.11 -4.85
CA GLY A 20 -2.63 -3.54 -3.56
C GLY A 20 -3.15 -4.92 -3.14
N ASP A 21 -2.70 -5.39 -1.99
CA ASP A 21 -2.96 -6.74 -1.48
C ASP A 21 -2.53 -7.84 -2.46
N GLN A 22 -1.41 -7.62 -3.14
CA GLN A 22 -0.83 -8.62 -4.02
C GLN A 22 -0.45 -9.89 -3.28
N LEU A 23 -0.22 -9.76 -1.98
CA LEU A 23 0.05 -10.87 -1.09
C LEU A 23 -0.56 -10.64 0.29
N TYR A 24 -0.76 -11.72 1.02
CA TYR A 24 -1.18 -11.70 2.41
C TYR A 24 -0.13 -12.39 3.28
N GLU A 25 0.18 -11.79 4.43
CA GLU A 25 1.22 -12.28 5.35
C GLU A 25 0.97 -13.70 5.84
N SER A 26 -0.29 -14.09 6.02
CA SER A 26 -0.68 -15.42 6.51
C SER A 26 -0.79 -16.50 5.42
N HIS A 27 -0.69 -16.12 4.14
CA HIS A 27 -0.87 -17.02 3.02
C HIS A 27 0.45 -17.42 2.35
N GLY A 28 0.41 -18.46 1.54
CA GLY A 28 1.58 -18.93 0.79
C GLY A 28 2.49 -19.92 1.54
N GLY A 29 2.12 -20.35 2.74
CA GLY A 29 2.76 -21.45 3.45
C GLY A 29 4.12 -21.14 4.10
N TYR A 30 4.58 -19.89 4.09
CA TYR A 30 5.94 -19.52 4.54
C TYR A 30 5.96 -18.81 5.90
N GLY A 31 4.83 -18.79 6.60
CA GLY A 31 4.71 -18.06 7.85
C GLY A 31 4.92 -16.56 7.67
N LEU A 32 5.11 -15.88 8.79
CA LEU A 32 5.31 -14.43 8.85
C LEU A 32 6.58 -14.13 9.63
N ILE A 33 7.51 -13.44 8.99
CA ILE A 33 8.74 -12.96 9.62
C ILE A 33 8.73 -11.43 9.53
N ARG A 34 8.76 -10.77 10.70
CA ARG A 34 8.74 -9.30 10.81
C ARG A 34 10.11 -8.72 11.12
N ASP A 35 10.88 -9.42 11.92
CA ASP A 35 12.19 -8.99 12.40
C ASP A 35 13.20 -10.16 12.39
N PRO A 36 14.48 -9.87 12.20
CA PRO A 36 15.04 -8.62 11.73
C PRO A 36 14.74 -8.33 10.25
N ALA A 37 15.10 -7.13 9.76
CA ALA A 37 14.71 -6.64 8.44
C ALA A 37 15.07 -7.56 7.27
N GLU A 38 16.26 -8.17 7.28
CA GLU A 38 16.70 -9.03 6.17
C GLU A 38 15.86 -10.31 6.02
N PRO A 39 15.61 -11.11 7.07
CA PRO A 39 14.66 -12.22 6.98
C PRO A 39 13.24 -11.78 6.62
N ALA A 40 12.76 -10.63 7.11
CA ALA A 40 11.46 -10.08 6.75
C ALA A 40 11.38 -9.76 5.25
N ILE A 41 12.41 -9.12 4.70
CA ILE A 41 12.54 -8.83 3.27
C ILE A 41 12.53 -10.12 2.45
N LEU A 42 13.30 -11.14 2.84
CA LEU A 42 13.31 -12.42 2.12
C LEU A 42 11.96 -13.13 2.18
N ASN A 43 11.26 -13.05 3.32
CA ASN A 43 9.92 -13.60 3.49
C ASN A 43 8.92 -12.89 2.56
N TYR A 44 8.99 -11.56 2.49
CA TYR A 44 8.19 -10.77 1.55
C TYR A 44 8.51 -11.11 0.10
N LEU A 45 9.78 -11.04 -0.31
CA LEU A 45 10.20 -11.28 -1.70
C LEU A 45 9.79 -12.65 -2.21
N ARG A 46 9.81 -13.66 -1.34
CA ARG A 46 9.33 -15.00 -1.69
C ARG A 46 7.84 -15.02 -2.02
N LYS A 47 7.02 -14.30 -1.22
CA LYS A 47 5.57 -14.18 -1.46
C LYS A 47 5.28 -13.36 -2.71
N TYR A 48 6.02 -12.26 -2.89
CA TYR A 48 5.90 -11.40 -4.07
C TYR A 48 6.30 -12.14 -5.37
N TYR A 49 7.34 -12.97 -5.30
CA TYR A 49 7.70 -13.85 -6.41
C TYR A 49 6.55 -14.79 -6.80
N MET A 50 5.83 -15.36 -5.84
CA MET A 50 4.67 -16.21 -6.12
C MET A 50 3.53 -15.46 -6.79
N PHE A 51 3.30 -14.21 -6.41
CA PHE A 51 2.37 -13.32 -7.11
C PHE A 51 2.80 -13.13 -8.57
N GLY A 52 4.04 -12.69 -8.79
CA GLY A 52 4.59 -12.49 -10.12
C GLY A 52 4.54 -13.76 -10.97
N TRP A 53 4.86 -14.92 -10.38
CA TRP A 53 4.76 -16.19 -11.07
C TRP A 53 3.32 -16.53 -11.47
N SER A 54 2.35 -16.29 -10.62
CA SER A 54 0.94 -16.58 -10.89
C SER A 54 0.36 -15.74 -12.01
N PHE A 55 0.76 -14.47 -12.10
CA PHE A 55 0.25 -13.52 -13.10
C PHE A 55 1.19 -13.29 -14.28
N ARG A 56 2.30 -14.02 -14.39
CA ARG A 56 3.35 -13.81 -15.40
C ARG A 56 2.84 -13.72 -16.83
N GLU A 57 1.90 -14.60 -17.20
CA GLU A 57 1.34 -14.61 -18.56
C GLU A 57 0.45 -13.41 -18.84
N ALA A 58 -0.25 -12.92 -17.83
CA ALA A 58 -1.07 -11.73 -17.94
C ALA A 58 -0.21 -10.46 -18.06
N MET A 59 0.85 -10.35 -17.25
CA MET A 59 1.71 -9.17 -17.19
C MET A 59 2.77 -9.11 -18.28
N ARG A 60 3.16 -10.24 -18.90
CA ARG A 60 4.30 -10.33 -19.81
C ARG A 60 4.27 -9.33 -20.95
N ASP A 61 3.12 -9.15 -21.57
CA ASP A 61 2.95 -8.38 -22.80
C ASP A 61 2.01 -7.17 -22.63
N ARG A 62 1.70 -6.81 -21.36
CA ARG A 62 0.75 -5.73 -21.04
C ARG A 62 1.33 -4.76 -20.04
N PRO A 63 1.19 -3.45 -20.26
CA PRO A 63 1.51 -2.46 -19.24
C PRO A 63 0.79 -2.78 -17.94
N THR A 64 1.52 -2.71 -16.84
CA THR A 64 0.99 -3.06 -15.53
C THR A 64 1.35 -1.98 -14.52
N ILE A 65 0.37 -1.52 -13.77
CA ILE A 65 0.54 -0.62 -12.63
C ILE A 65 0.30 -1.42 -11.36
N CYS A 66 1.20 -1.34 -10.41
CA CYS A 66 1.06 -1.93 -9.08
C CYS A 66 1.23 -0.83 -8.02
N ILE A 67 0.34 -0.79 -7.05
CA ILE A 67 0.55 -0.02 -5.81
C ILE A 67 0.44 -0.97 -4.63
N ALA A 68 1.18 -0.68 -3.57
CA ALA A 68 1.09 -1.47 -2.34
C ALA A 68 -0.10 -1.03 -1.49
N ASP A 69 -0.76 -2.00 -0.86
CA ASP A 69 -1.72 -1.76 0.21
C ASP A 69 -1.20 -2.34 1.54
N ASP A 70 -2.03 -2.45 2.53
CA ASP A 70 -1.65 -2.76 3.91
C ASP A 70 -1.06 -4.16 4.09
N HIS A 71 -1.65 -5.18 3.51
CA HIS A 71 -1.12 -6.54 3.63
C HIS A 71 0.23 -6.73 2.92
N ASP A 72 0.52 -5.94 1.89
CA ASP A 72 1.83 -5.98 1.23
C ASP A 72 2.97 -5.58 2.18
N VAL A 73 2.71 -4.71 3.15
CA VAL A 73 3.65 -4.35 4.22
C VAL A 73 3.34 -5.07 5.54
N PHE A 74 2.63 -6.19 5.48
CA PHE A 74 2.30 -7.03 6.63
C PHE A 74 1.55 -6.29 7.76
N GLN A 75 0.65 -5.40 7.39
CA GLN A 75 -0.24 -4.67 8.30
C GLN A 75 -1.70 -4.94 7.96
N GLY A 76 -2.59 -4.78 8.92
CA GLY A 76 -4.03 -4.92 8.70
C GLY A 76 -4.75 -3.59 8.47
N ASN A 77 -4.04 -2.53 8.23
CA ASN A 77 -4.42 -1.19 7.72
C ASN A 77 -3.17 -0.32 7.71
N ILE A 78 -2.95 0.42 6.65
CA ILE A 78 -1.89 1.43 6.61
C ILE A 78 -2.51 2.82 6.79
N TRP A 79 -2.07 3.46 7.85
CA TRP A 79 -2.20 4.88 8.07
C TRP A 79 -0.76 5.39 8.21
N GLY A 80 -0.10 5.63 7.08
CA GLY A 80 1.36 5.76 7.02
C GLY A 80 1.96 6.95 7.77
N GLU A 81 1.15 7.93 8.17
CA GLU A 81 1.53 9.08 8.97
C GLU A 81 2.79 9.79 8.43
N GLY A 82 2.92 9.87 7.10
CA GLY A 82 4.11 10.42 6.48
C GLY A 82 5.39 9.63 6.78
N GLY A 83 5.28 8.32 6.93
CA GLY A 83 6.42 7.44 7.19
C GLY A 83 6.80 7.26 8.65
N ALA A 84 5.96 7.69 9.59
CA ALA A 84 6.22 7.52 11.02
C ALA A 84 6.33 6.04 11.43
N PRO A 85 7.10 5.71 12.47
CA PRO A 85 7.04 4.36 13.06
C PRO A 85 5.71 4.18 13.81
N MET A 86 5.12 3.00 13.72
CA MET A 86 3.93 2.67 14.51
C MET A 86 4.27 2.53 15.98
N ASP A 87 3.48 3.12 16.86
CA ASP A 87 3.58 2.84 18.28
C ASP A 87 2.98 1.47 18.62
N VAL A 88 3.83 0.47 18.67
CA VAL A 88 3.45 -0.90 19.00
C VAL A 88 3.21 -1.11 20.50
N GLN A 89 3.64 -0.16 21.33
CA GLN A 89 3.53 -0.25 22.79
C GLN A 89 2.10 0.04 23.28
N THR A 90 1.39 0.89 22.58
CA THR A 90 -0.04 1.20 22.88
C THR A 90 -1.01 0.22 22.22
N GLY A 91 -0.52 -0.97 21.86
CA GLY A 91 -1.36 -2.05 21.36
C GLY A 91 -1.25 -2.35 19.86
N GLY A 92 -0.42 -1.61 19.13
CA GLY A 92 -0.15 -1.87 17.71
C GLY A 92 -1.41 -1.95 16.84
N ALA A 93 -2.47 -1.26 17.26
CA ALA A 93 -3.74 -1.30 16.55
C ALA A 93 -3.62 -0.61 15.20
N SER A 94 -4.35 -1.10 14.22
CA SER A 94 -4.40 -0.53 12.87
C SER A 94 -4.75 0.97 12.84
N SER A 95 -5.37 1.48 13.90
CA SER A 95 -5.75 2.90 14.03
C SER A 95 -4.61 3.82 14.50
N ASN A 96 -3.46 3.28 14.94
CA ASN A 96 -2.41 4.10 15.57
C ASN A 96 -1.57 4.91 14.58
N GLY A 97 -1.67 4.63 13.30
CA GLY A 97 -0.81 5.25 12.28
C GLY A 97 0.61 4.69 12.26
N GLY A 98 1.36 5.05 11.24
CA GLY A 98 2.74 4.63 11.05
C GLY A 98 2.94 3.21 10.53
N TYR A 99 4.22 2.84 10.36
CA TYR A 99 4.61 1.52 9.88
C TYR A 99 5.14 0.65 11.02
N ARG A 100 4.63 -0.58 11.07
CA ARG A 100 5.08 -1.59 12.02
C ARG A 100 6.39 -2.24 11.60
N GLU A 101 6.54 -2.49 10.30
CA GLU A 101 7.68 -3.17 9.74
C GLU A 101 8.90 -2.25 9.64
N PRO A 102 10.12 -2.78 9.66
CA PRO A 102 11.31 -1.97 9.46
C PRO A 102 11.26 -1.16 8.17
N ALA A 103 11.62 0.11 8.21
CA ALA A 103 11.60 1.01 7.05
C ALA A 103 12.31 0.43 5.82
N ARG A 104 13.39 -0.33 6.02
CA ARG A 104 14.11 -1.02 4.94
C ARG A 104 13.24 -2.05 4.23
N MET A 105 12.39 -2.79 4.96
CA MET A 105 11.42 -3.71 4.36
C MET A 105 10.35 -2.96 3.59
N VAL A 106 9.76 -1.92 4.19
CA VAL A 106 8.74 -1.07 3.54
C VAL A 106 9.27 -0.52 2.21
N ASN A 107 10.52 -0.05 2.19
CA ASN A 107 11.14 0.43 0.95
C ASN A 107 11.31 -0.67 -0.10
N VAL A 108 11.58 -1.90 0.28
CA VAL A 108 11.62 -3.02 -0.66
C VAL A 108 10.23 -3.30 -1.23
N VAL A 109 9.18 -3.27 -0.40
CA VAL A 109 7.79 -3.43 -0.86
C VAL A 109 7.44 -2.35 -1.88
N HIS A 110 7.69 -1.08 -1.56
CA HIS A 110 7.42 0.01 -2.51
C HIS A 110 8.20 -0.17 -3.81
N LYS A 111 9.49 -0.46 -3.72
CA LYS A 111 10.35 -0.63 -4.91
C LYS A 111 9.89 -1.78 -5.80
N THR A 112 9.52 -2.92 -5.25
CA THR A 112 9.07 -4.06 -6.04
C THR A 112 7.77 -3.78 -6.78
N ASN A 113 6.88 -2.99 -6.18
CA ASN A 113 5.62 -2.62 -6.81
C ASN A 113 5.78 -1.50 -7.84
N THR A 114 6.69 -0.56 -7.66
CA THR A 114 6.71 0.69 -8.44
C THR A 114 7.94 0.89 -9.34
N ALA A 115 8.96 0.04 -9.27
CA ALA A 115 10.21 0.25 -10.00
C ALA A 115 10.07 0.20 -11.55
N HIS A 116 8.97 -0.30 -12.05
CA HIS A 116 8.65 -0.38 -13.49
C HIS A 116 7.69 0.71 -13.96
N HIS A 117 7.23 1.56 -13.05
CA HIS A 117 6.38 2.70 -13.37
C HIS A 117 7.17 3.85 -14.01
N PRO A 118 6.51 4.84 -14.62
CA PRO A 118 7.15 6.12 -14.94
C PRO A 118 7.82 6.76 -13.72
N ASP A 119 8.70 7.72 -13.96
CA ASP A 119 9.42 8.41 -12.89
C ASP A 119 8.46 9.07 -11.89
N PHE A 120 8.92 9.13 -10.64
CA PHE A 120 8.19 9.81 -9.56
C PHE A 120 8.01 11.29 -9.87
N HIS A 121 6.86 11.83 -9.53
CA HIS A 121 6.67 13.28 -9.54
C HIS A 121 7.60 13.99 -8.54
N ASP A 122 7.73 13.45 -7.34
CA ASP A 122 8.66 13.92 -6.31
C ASP A 122 9.29 12.73 -5.58
N PRO A 123 10.59 12.45 -5.78
CA PRO A 123 11.29 11.32 -5.18
C PRO A 123 11.66 11.54 -3.71
N THR A 124 11.32 12.69 -3.11
CA THR A 124 11.67 13.00 -1.73
C THR A 124 11.05 11.99 -0.77
N THR A 125 11.88 11.33 0.02
CA THR A 125 11.42 10.38 1.02
C THR A 125 10.64 11.07 2.14
N VAL A 126 9.79 10.30 2.82
CA VAL A 126 9.14 10.70 4.06
C VAL A 126 9.99 10.28 5.28
N GLN A 127 9.40 10.33 6.50
CA GLN A 127 10.11 9.93 7.72
C GLN A 127 10.74 8.55 7.58
N GLN A 128 11.76 8.26 8.36
CA GLN A 128 12.57 7.04 8.33
C GLN A 128 13.24 6.75 6.96
N GLY A 129 13.24 7.71 6.02
CA GLY A 129 13.72 7.48 4.67
C GLY A 129 12.85 6.55 3.85
N ILE A 130 11.55 6.45 4.19
CA ILE A 130 10.61 5.64 3.43
C ILE A 130 10.31 6.35 2.11
N SER A 131 10.46 5.60 1.00
CA SER A 131 10.14 6.09 -0.33
C SER A 131 8.63 6.15 -0.53
N VAL A 132 8.20 7.07 -1.36
CA VAL A 132 6.81 7.22 -1.77
C VAL A 132 6.72 7.10 -3.28
N TYR A 133 5.54 6.77 -3.78
CA TYR A 133 5.26 6.86 -5.20
C TYR A 133 3.94 7.61 -5.44
N TYR A 134 4.02 8.64 -6.20
CA TYR A 134 2.92 9.27 -6.88
C TYR A 134 3.46 9.94 -8.16
N GLY A 135 2.67 9.90 -9.20
CA GLY A 135 3.08 10.39 -10.51
C GLY A 135 1.94 10.34 -11.50
N ASP A 136 2.24 10.64 -12.72
CA ASP A 136 1.29 10.62 -13.81
C ASP A 136 1.82 9.84 -15.01
N MET A 137 0.91 9.37 -15.83
CA MET A 137 1.22 8.78 -17.12
C MET A 137 0.07 9.01 -18.08
N VAL A 138 0.37 8.99 -19.37
CA VAL A 138 -0.62 8.93 -20.44
C VAL A 138 -0.45 7.63 -21.21
N TYR A 139 -1.52 6.91 -21.37
CA TYR A 139 -1.55 5.67 -22.14
C TYR A 139 -2.86 5.56 -22.91
N GLY A 140 -2.78 5.40 -24.24
CA GLY A 140 -3.97 5.31 -25.10
C GLY A 140 -4.90 6.50 -25.00
N ASP A 141 -4.37 7.72 -24.95
CA ASP A 141 -5.11 9.00 -24.79
C ASP A 141 -5.84 9.14 -23.44
N VAL A 142 -5.56 8.27 -22.48
CA VAL A 142 -6.07 8.34 -21.10
C VAL A 142 -4.97 8.83 -20.17
N GLY A 143 -5.25 9.89 -19.41
CA GLY A 143 -4.37 10.38 -18.35
C GLY A 143 -4.64 9.63 -17.05
N PHE A 144 -3.58 9.13 -16.40
CA PHE A 144 -3.63 8.46 -15.11
C PHE A 144 -2.89 9.28 -14.06
N ALA A 145 -3.55 9.60 -12.96
CA ALA A 145 -2.93 10.08 -11.74
C ALA A 145 -2.77 8.89 -10.78
N ILE A 146 -1.53 8.51 -10.48
CA ILE A 146 -1.22 7.37 -9.64
C ILE A 146 -0.83 7.89 -8.27
N LEU A 147 -1.63 7.58 -7.24
CA LEU A 147 -1.46 8.10 -5.89
C LEU A 147 -1.20 6.96 -4.90
N GLY A 148 -0.15 7.11 -4.11
CA GLY A 148 0.15 6.25 -2.97
C GLY A 148 -0.40 6.84 -1.67
N ASP A 149 -1.73 7.04 -1.57
CA ASP A 149 -2.39 7.75 -0.48
C ASP A 149 -2.14 7.11 0.90
N ARG A 150 -2.03 5.80 0.97
CA ARG A 150 -1.80 5.05 2.21
C ARG A 150 -0.56 5.50 2.98
N GLN A 151 0.47 5.95 2.27
CA GLN A 151 1.73 6.41 2.89
C GLN A 151 1.59 7.71 3.68
N PHE A 152 0.58 8.50 3.37
CA PHE A 152 0.35 9.83 3.96
C PHE A 152 -0.83 9.88 4.93
N LYS A 153 -1.77 8.95 4.83
CA LYS A 153 -2.97 8.91 5.68
C LYS A 153 -2.64 8.98 7.16
N SER A 154 -3.35 9.82 7.88
CA SER A 154 -3.31 9.90 9.35
C SER A 154 -4.10 8.77 9.99
N GLY A 155 -3.58 8.20 11.08
CA GLY A 155 -4.29 7.23 11.88
C GLY A 155 -5.50 7.86 12.60
N PRO A 156 -6.67 7.21 12.60
CA PRO A 156 -7.89 7.77 13.20
C PRO A 156 -8.06 7.46 14.69
N GLN A 157 -7.03 7.03 15.40
CA GLN A 157 -7.14 6.56 16.79
C GLN A 157 -7.77 7.55 17.77
N HIS A 158 -7.70 8.85 17.46
CA HIS A 158 -8.25 9.92 18.31
C HIS A 158 -9.56 10.48 17.79
N VAL A 159 -10.14 9.87 16.77
CA VAL A 159 -11.41 10.30 16.17
C VAL A 159 -12.51 9.32 16.52
N ASP A 160 -13.57 9.82 17.11
CA ASP A 160 -14.79 9.03 17.25
C ASP A 160 -15.52 8.96 15.91
N THR A 161 -15.42 7.80 15.27
CA THR A 161 -16.10 7.53 14.00
C THR A 161 -17.54 7.04 14.19
N GLY A 162 -18.01 6.92 15.42
CA GLY A 162 -19.34 6.37 15.74
C GLY A 162 -19.52 4.89 15.42
N SER A 163 -18.46 4.21 14.96
CA SER A 163 -18.57 2.83 14.47
C SER A 163 -17.93 1.78 15.37
N GLY A 164 -17.12 2.20 16.35
CA GLY A 164 -16.26 1.32 17.13
C GLY A 164 -15.11 0.72 16.31
N ARG A 165 -14.97 1.12 15.04
CA ARG A 165 -13.86 0.78 14.15
C ARG A 165 -13.26 2.05 13.58
N ALA A 166 -11.96 2.17 13.66
CA ALA A 166 -11.24 3.35 13.22
C ALA A 166 -11.35 3.65 11.70
N ASP A 167 -11.57 2.63 10.91
CA ASP A 167 -11.62 2.68 9.45
C ASP A 167 -13.04 2.83 8.86
N HIS A 168 -14.06 2.94 9.72
CA HIS A 168 -15.44 3.03 9.27
C HIS A 168 -16.17 4.18 9.96
N VAL A 169 -16.74 5.09 9.19
CA VAL A 169 -17.67 6.11 9.68
C VAL A 169 -19.09 5.61 9.44
N LYS A 170 -19.87 5.47 10.52
CA LYS A 170 -21.31 5.10 10.45
C LYS A 170 -22.24 6.29 10.58
N ASP A 171 -21.79 7.37 11.20
CA ASP A 171 -22.60 8.55 11.32
C ASP A 171 -22.74 9.24 9.97
N GLN A 172 -23.97 9.29 9.45
CA GLN A 172 -24.28 9.96 8.17
C GLN A 172 -24.08 11.47 8.22
N ASN A 173 -24.02 12.05 9.41
CA ASN A 173 -23.78 13.46 9.63
C ASN A 173 -22.32 13.76 10.00
N PHE A 174 -21.43 12.78 9.89
CA PHE A 174 -20.01 12.96 10.17
C PHE A 174 -19.41 14.01 9.21
N GLU A 175 -18.97 15.11 9.80
CA GLU A 175 -18.36 16.18 9.04
C GLU A 175 -16.87 15.91 8.80
N THR A 176 -16.48 15.76 7.55
CA THR A 176 -15.06 15.56 7.16
C THR A 176 -14.15 16.70 7.62
N SER A 177 -14.70 17.91 7.82
CA SER A 177 -13.98 19.04 8.41
C SER A 177 -13.44 18.77 9.83
N VAL A 178 -13.97 17.76 10.53
CA VAL A 178 -13.41 17.31 11.81
C VAL A 178 -12.01 16.75 11.65
N LEU A 179 -11.74 16.05 10.54
CA LEU A 179 -10.42 15.47 10.25
C LEU A 179 -9.37 16.58 10.14
N ASP A 180 -9.65 17.64 9.40
CA ASP A 180 -8.72 18.78 9.24
C ASP A 180 -8.46 19.48 10.57
N ARG A 181 -9.52 19.70 11.39
CA ARG A 181 -9.37 20.34 12.70
C ARG A 181 -8.52 19.56 13.69
N GLN A 182 -8.41 18.25 13.51
CA GLN A 182 -7.60 17.38 14.36
C GLN A 182 -6.21 17.09 13.74
N GLY A 183 -5.87 17.76 12.66
CA GLY A 183 -4.61 17.53 11.94
C GLY A 183 -4.56 16.20 11.18
N LEU A 184 -5.72 15.58 10.96
CA LEU A 184 -5.82 14.36 10.18
C LEU A 184 -5.95 14.68 8.70
N HIS A 185 -5.40 13.83 7.86
CA HIS A 185 -5.47 13.97 6.42
C HIS A 185 -5.54 12.60 5.73
N LEU A 186 -6.15 12.55 4.56
CA LEU A 186 -6.26 11.37 3.71
C LEU A 186 -5.17 11.34 2.64
N LEU A 187 -4.79 12.50 2.12
CA LEU A 187 -3.72 12.66 1.14
C LEU A 187 -2.62 13.54 1.72
N GLY A 188 -1.40 13.35 1.27
CA GLY A 188 -0.29 14.23 1.60
C GLY A 188 -0.37 15.55 0.85
N SER A 189 0.13 16.62 1.45
CA SER A 189 0.15 17.95 0.85
C SER A 189 0.99 18.03 -0.44
N ARG A 190 1.82 17.02 -0.70
CA ARG A 190 2.63 16.92 -1.93
C ARG A 190 1.90 16.23 -3.09
N GLN A 191 0.84 15.50 -2.81
CA GLN A 191 0.03 14.82 -3.80
C GLN A 191 -1.04 15.74 -4.38
#